data_ac11cd14e94489077f85b058042d36e3
#
_entry.id   ac11cd14e94489077f85b058042d36e3
#
_cell.length_a   1.000
_cell.length_b   1.000
_cell.length_c   1.000
_cell.angle_alpha   90.00
_cell.angle_beta   90.00
_cell.angle_gamma   90.00
#
_symmetry.space_group_name_H-M   'P 1'
#
loop_
_entity.id
_entity.type
_entity.pdbx_description
1 polymer ?
#
loop_
_entity_poly.entity_id
_entity_poly.type
_entity_poly.pdbx_seq_one_letter_code
_entity_poly.pdbx_strand_id
1 'polypeptide(L)'
;LEGYLVEVQSDVAAGMPYWEVVGLPDLRVKEAKERVRAAIKNSGLLFPSRRIILNLAPADLRKEGTYFDLPIAISLLVNFGYVKKVAKDLAFIGELSLDGKVNSVNGILAICIEAKKLGIKKIIVPKENAKEGAIVSGIDVIGVENLSQTINFLNDNVVIEPETVDLQQMFYDDFISDVDFADIKGQSSVKRALEIAAAGGHNCLMIGPPGSGKTMLAKGFASILPELSFDEALEVTKIHSIIGKLPKDKPLMVKRPFRFPHHTISVPALIGGGKIPKPGEISLANHGVLFLDELPEFNKATLETLRGPLEDREVSISRLNSVITYPCNFMLIAAMNPCPCGNYGSEETCTCTRGGIEKYMSKISGPLLDKIEVNKVKYQEIKKDTKREKSEVIRERVNKARKTQLERYRDSSIYSNSEMTPSLIEKYCKLDERSENLLKGAFEKLKLSARAYNKILKVARTIADLRDSKNIEYEDLAEAIQYRSLDRKYWKN
;
A
#
# COMPACT_ATOMS: atom_id res chain seq x y z
N LEU A 1 1.74 8.13 9.88
CA LEU A 1 2.85 7.40 10.51
C LEU A 1 3.95 8.40 10.84
N GLU A 2 4.06 8.76 12.11
CA GLU A 2 5.04 9.71 12.62
C GLU A 2 6.04 8.97 13.50
N GLY A 3 7.32 9.39 13.47
CA GLY A 3 8.39 8.90 14.33
C GLY A 3 8.73 9.91 15.40
N TYR A 4 9.23 9.43 16.53
CA TYR A 4 9.65 10.26 17.64
C TYR A 4 11.11 9.98 17.95
N LEU A 5 11.86 11.04 18.25
CA LEU A 5 13.22 10.89 18.73
C LEU A 5 13.19 10.41 20.18
N VAL A 6 13.92 9.33 20.44
CA VAL A 6 14.14 8.81 21.80
C VAL A 6 15.59 9.03 22.17
N GLU A 7 15.82 9.80 23.23
CA GLU A 7 17.15 9.98 23.79
C GLU A 7 17.45 8.88 24.81
N VAL A 8 18.54 8.16 24.59
CA VAL A 8 19.00 7.10 25.49
C VAL A 8 20.05 7.68 26.42
N GLN A 9 19.70 7.86 27.69
CA GLN A 9 20.56 8.37 28.73
C GLN A 9 20.96 7.22 29.66
N SER A 10 22.26 7.12 29.99
CA SER A 10 22.76 6.10 30.93
C SER A 10 23.57 6.75 32.06
N ASP A 11 23.27 6.33 33.29
CA ASP A 11 24.05 6.65 34.48
C ASP A 11 24.69 5.38 35.00
N VAL A 12 26.01 5.46 35.28
CA VAL A 12 26.81 4.32 35.73
C VAL A 12 27.57 4.74 37.00
N ALA A 13 27.10 4.27 38.15
CA ALA A 13 27.64 4.62 39.44
C ALA A 13 28.31 3.41 40.13
N ALA A 14 29.23 3.68 41.07
CA ALA A 14 29.75 2.68 41.98
C ALA A 14 28.65 2.18 42.93
N GLY A 15 28.61 0.89 43.24
CA GLY A 15 27.62 0.29 44.12
C GLY A 15 27.31 -1.17 43.81
N MET A 16 26.33 -1.72 44.51
CA MET A 16 25.87 -3.09 44.22
C MET A 16 25.38 -3.19 42.77
N PRO A 17 25.70 -4.28 42.07
CA PRO A 17 25.26 -4.49 40.69
C PRO A 17 23.72 -4.41 40.58
N TYR A 18 23.26 -3.43 39.87
CA TYR A 18 21.82 -3.21 39.62
C TYR A 18 21.65 -2.62 38.25
N TRP A 19 20.65 -3.06 37.51
CA TRP A 19 20.35 -2.54 36.19
C TRP A 19 18.86 -2.34 36.02
N GLU A 20 18.44 -1.10 35.78
CA GLU A 20 17.06 -0.70 35.57
C GLU A 20 16.91 0.13 34.30
N VAL A 21 15.75 -0.02 33.63
CA VAL A 21 15.37 0.78 32.46
C VAL A 21 14.07 1.50 32.80
N VAL A 22 14.10 2.82 32.73
CA VAL A 22 12.95 3.71 32.99
C VAL A 22 12.55 4.45 31.71
N GLY A 23 11.37 5.09 31.68
CA GLY A 23 10.83 5.80 30.52
C GLY A 23 9.81 4.97 29.72
N LEU A 24 8.92 4.24 30.42
CA LEU A 24 7.84 3.41 29.86
C LEU A 24 8.33 2.35 28.83
N PRO A 25 9.37 1.54 29.15
CA PRO A 25 9.80 0.44 28.29
C PRO A 25 8.77 -0.69 28.28
N ASP A 26 8.54 -1.30 27.10
CA ASP A 26 7.82 -2.56 27.01
C ASP A 26 8.68 -3.75 27.52
N LEU A 27 8.12 -4.97 27.51
CA LEU A 27 8.85 -6.15 27.96
C LEU A 27 10.12 -6.41 27.12
N ARG A 28 10.06 -6.20 25.80
CA ARG A 28 11.20 -6.43 24.88
C ARG A 28 12.34 -5.47 25.15
N VAL A 29 12.02 -4.21 25.44
CA VAL A 29 13.02 -3.19 25.83
C VAL A 29 13.61 -3.51 27.22
N LYS A 30 12.82 -4.05 28.15
CA LYS A 30 13.34 -4.52 29.44
C LYS A 30 14.29 -5.71 29.31
N GLU A 31 14.03 -6.61 28.37
CA GLU A 31 14.88 -7.76 28.05
C GLU A 31 16.18 -7.35 27.33
N ALA A 32 16.24 -6.16 26.75
CA ALA A 32 17.43 -5.63 26.07
C ALA A 32 18.69 -5.69 26.98
N LYS A 33 18.53 -5.56 28.31
CA LYS A 33 19.65 -5.61 29.26
C LYS A 33 20.45 -6.90 29.13
N GLU A 34 19.81 -8.06 28.95
CA GLU A 34 20.51 -9.35 28.84
C GLU A 34 21.20 -9.49 27.48
N ARG A 35 20.53 -9.07 26.40
CA ARG A 35 21.11 -9.08 25.04
C ARG A 35 22.32 -8.13 24.96
N VAL A 36 22.18 -6.91 25.40
CA VAL A 36 23.27 -5.90 25.41
C VAL A 36 24.46 -6.35 26.25
N ARG A 37 24.20 -6.87 27.46
CA ARG A 37 25.27 -7.38 28.33
C ARG A 37 26.07 -8.51 27.69
N ALA A 38 25.36 -9.49 27.09
CA ALA A 38 26.00 -10.62 26.40
C ALA A 38 26.76 -10.14 25.16
N ALA A 39 26.15 -9.27 24.34
CA ALA A 39 26.78 -8.72 23.14
C ALA A 39 28.08 -7.97 23.46
N ILE A 40 28.11 -7.12 24.49
CA ILE A 40 29.31 -6.40 24.91
C ILE A 40 30.40 -7.37 25.33
N LYS A 41 30.09 -8.37 26.19
CA LYS A 41 31.07 -9.38 26.63
C LYS A 41 31.59 -10.23 25.47
N ASN A 42 30.72 -10.68 24.59
CA ASN A 42 31.09 -11.54 23.46
C ASN A 42 31.82 -10.75 22.35
N SER A 43 31.75 -9.40 22.39
CA SER A 43 32.58 -8.52 21.56
C SER A 43 34.00 -8.29 22.17
N GLY A 44 34.39 -9.03 23.23
CA GLY A 44 35.69 -8.98 23.84
C GLY A 44 35.89 -7.83 24.84
N LEU A 45 34.81 -7.17 25.28
CA LEU A 45 34.85 -6.04 26.17
C LEU A 45 34.43 -6.42 27.60
N LEU A 46 35.01 -5.76 28.61
CA LEU A 46 34.62 -5.96 30.00
C LEU A 46 33.31 -5.21 30.28
N PHE A 47 32.35 -5.93 30.87
CA PHE A 47 31.14 -5.34 31.39
C PHE A 47 31.25 -5.18 32.89
N PRO A 48 31.40 -3.93 33.41
CA PRO A 48 31.66 -3.72 34.82
C PRO A 48 30.47 -4.04 35.70
N SER A 49 30.72 -4.63 36.89
CA SER A 49 29.71 -4.86 37.92
C SER A 49 29.44 -3.53 38.66
N ARG A 50 28.53 -2.73 38.15
CA ARG A 50 28.17 -1.40 38.68
C ARG A 50 26.64 -1.23 38.71
N ARG A 51 26.19 -0.17 39.38
CA ARG A 51 24.79 0.27 39.29
C ARG A 51 24.58 1.01 37.96
N ILE A 52 23.63 0.54 37.18
CA ILE A 52 23.28 1.10 35.86
C ILE A 52 21.82 1.51 35.88
N ILE A 53 21.53 2.75 35.49
CA ILE A 53 20.20 3.26 35.26
C ILE A 53 20.14 3.76 33.81
N LEU A 54 19.20 3.26 33.03
CA LEU A 54 18.93 3.72 31.69
C LEU A 54 17.62 4.48 31.67
N ASN A 55 17.61 5.68 31.13
CA ASN A 55 16.42 6.47 30.91
C ASN A 55 16.18 6.63 29.41
N LEU A 56 14.98 6.29 28.95
CA LEU A 56 14.53 6.48 27.58
C LEU A 56 13.56 7.67 27.52
N ALA A 57 14.10 8.85 27.21
CA ALA A 57 13.34 10.09 27.15
C ALA A 57 12.68 10.31 25.77
N PRO A 58 11.46 10.90 25.70
CA PRO A 58 10.62 11.39 26.78
C PRO A 58 9.85 10.28 27.50
N ALA A 59 9.51 10.49 28.78
CA ALA A 59 8.92 9.46 29.64
C ALA A 59 7.42 9.20 29.38
N ASP A 60 6.73 10.08 28.69
CA ASP A 60 5.30 9.99 28.33
C ASP A 60 5.02 9.08 27.15
N LEU A 61 6.03 8.78 26.32
CA LEU A 61 5.91 7.88 25.19
C LEU A 61 6.31 6.45 25.56
N ARG A 62 5.48 5.48 25.18
CA ARG A 62 5.80 4.06 25.32
C ARG A 62 6.82 3.63 24.29
N LYS A 63 7.91 2.98 24.74
CA LYS A 63 8.96 2.42 23.87
C LYS A 63 8.72 0.94 23.69
N GLU A 64 8.59 0.52 22.45
CA GLU A 64 8.28 -0.85 22.05
C GLU A 64 9.30 -1.36 21.02
N GLY A 65 9.62 -2.64 21.08
CA GLY A 65 10.48 -3.31 20.09
C GLY A 65 11.92 -3.51 20.54
N THR A 66 12.72 -4.08 19.65
CA THR A 66 14.12 -4.51 19.94
C THR A 66 15.18 -3.56 19.36
N TYR A 67 14.77 -2.54 18.62
CA TYR A 67 15.70 -1.61 17.95
C TYR A 67 16.46 -0.67 18.89
N PHE A 68 16.15 -0.69 20.18
CA PHE A 68 16.86 0.08 21.20
C PHE A 68 18.14 -0.62 21.70
N ASP A 69 18.37 -1.88 21.35
CA ASP A 69 19.54 -2.62 21.86
C ASP A 69 20.86 -1.95 21.49
N LEU A 70 21.02 -1.56 20.20
CA LEU A 70 22.23 -0.90 19.73
C LEU A 70 22.45 0.47 20.39
N PRO A 71 21.48 1.42 20.43
CA PRO A 71 21.68 2.69 21.10
C PRO A 71 21.92 2.55 22.61
N ILE A 72 21.29 1.57 23.27
CA ILE A 72 21.56 1.26 24.69
C ILE A 72 23.00 0.79 24.87
N ALA A 73 23.49 -0.13 24.03
CA ALA A 73 24.85 -0.62 24.08
C ALA A 73 25.86 0.52 23.90
N ILE A 74 25.65 1.39 22.89
CA ILE A 74 26.56 2.52 22.63
C ILE A 74 26.55 3.53 23.79
N SER A 75 25.40 3.86 24.37
CA SER A 75 25.29 4.74 25.52
C SER A 75 26.11 4.21 26.71
N LEU A 76 26.06 2.90 26.99
CA LEU A 76 26.87 2.25 28.04
C LEU A 76 28.35 2.25 27.70
N LEU A 77 28.72 1.94 26.45
CA LEU A 77 30.11 1.89 26.00
C LEU A 77 30.82 3.26 26.07
N VAL A 78 30.06 4.35 25.84
CA VAL A 78 30.56 5.72 26.09
C VAL A 78 30.88 5.91 27.57
N ASN A 79 29.98 5.51 28.48
CA ASN A 79 30.20 5.62 29.93
C ASN A 79 31.33 4.69 30.45
N PHE A 80 31.55 3.54 29.79
CA PHE A 80 32.65 2.63 30.13
C PHE A 80 34.01 3.08 29.54
N GLY A 81 34.03 4.14 28.72
CA GLY A 81 35.22 4.65 28.06
C GLY A 81 35.70 3.89 26.84
N TYR A 82 34.89 2.97 26.29
CA TYR A 82 35.22 2.22 25.07
C TYR A 82 34.91 2.97 23.78
N VAL A 83 33.98 3.93 23.82
CA VAL A 83 33.57 4.75 22.70
C VAL A 83 33.70 6.23 23.03
N LYS A 84 34.19 7.03 22.09
CA LYS A 84 34.25 8.50 22.21
C LYS A 84 32.83 9.06 22.32
N LYS A 85 32.72 10.32 22.79
CA LYS A 85 31.44 11.01 22.88
C LYS A 85 30.79 11.10 21.48
N VAL A 86 29.54 10.65 21.40
CA VAL A 86 28.76 10.62 20.16
C VAL A 86 28.21 12.02 19.82
N ALA A 87 28.20 12.37 18.52
CA ALA A 87 27.63 13.61 18.06
C ALA A 87 26.08 13.62 18.21
N LYS A 88 25.50 14.81 18.43
CA LYS A 88 24.04 14.95 18.66
C LYS A 88 23.19 14.71 17.40
N ASP A 89 23.79 14.83 16.22
CA ASP A 89 23.14 14.62 14.92
C ASP A 89 23.34 13.19 14.37
N LEU A 90 23.78 12.26 15.24
CA LEU A 90 23.95 10.83 14.94
C LEU A 90 22.91 9.99 15.69
N ALA A 91 22.16 9.18 14.97
CA ALA A 91 21.18 8.25 15.53
C ALA A 91 21.60 6.77 15.33
N PHE A 92 21.00 5.89 16.12
CA PHE A 92 21.30 4.45 16.11
C PHE A 92 20.01 3.66 16.12
N ILE A 93 19.96 2.60 15.32
CA ILE A 93 18.86 1.63 15.28
C ILE A 93 19.45 0.25 15.06
N GLY A 94 19.05 -0.74 15.87
CA GLY A 94 19.46 -2.12 15.66
C GLY A 94 19.13 -3.02 16.84
N GLU A 95 18.79 -4.26 16.54
CA GLU A 95 18.65 -5.32 17.53
C GLU A 95 20.00 -6.04 17.68
N LEU A 96 20.40 -6.38 18.90
CA LEU A 96 21.62 -7.12 19.15
C LEU A 96 21.34 -8.60 19.45
N SER A 97 22.06 -9.48 18.75
CA SER A 97 22.18 -10.89 19.16
C SER A 97 23.19 -11.01 20.32
N LEU A 98 23.14 -12.13 21.02
CA LEU A 98 24.04 -12.41 22.15
C LEU A 98 25.54 -12.43 21.75
N ASP A 99 25.85 -12.75 20.49
CA ASP A 99 27.20 -12.77 19.92
C ASP A 99 27.68 -11.38 19.44
N GLY A 100 26.84 -10.34 19.58
CA GLY A 100 27.15 -8.97 19.18
C GLY A 100 26.81 -8.65 17.71
N LYS A 101 26.16 -9.54 16.95
CA LYS A 101 25.65 -9.23 15.61
C LYS A 101 24.52 -8.19 15.71
N VAL A 102 24.47 -7.27 14.75
CA VAL A 102 23.37 -6.29 14.58
C VAL A 102 22.36 -6.86 13.61
N ASN A 103 21.21 -7.27 14.10
CA ASN A 103 20.14 -7.86 13.32
C ASN A 103 19.26 -6.83 12.66
N SER A 104 18.69 -7.20 11.50
CA SER A 104 17.73 -6.37 10.76
C SER A 104 16.47 -6.07 11.58
N VAL A 105 15.91 -4.89 11.36
CA VAL A 105 14.71 -4.40 12.01
C VAL A 105 13.70 -3.89 10.96
N ASN A 106 12.44 -3.77 11.34
CA ASN A 106 11.40 -3.31 10.44
C ASN A 106 11.25 -1.79 10.50
N GLY A 107 10.85 -1.16 9.38
CA GLY A 107 10.46 0.24 9.36
C GLY A 107 11.59 1.23 9.19
N ILE A 108 12.76 0.81 8.72
CA ILE A 108 13.94 1.67 8.57
C ILE A 108 13.68 2.86 7.64
N LEU A 109 12.96 2.66 6.53
CA LEU A 109 12.61 3.76 5.64
C LEU A 109 11.82 4.86 6.37
N ALA A 110 10.79 4.47 7.15
CA ALA A 110 9.99 5.41 7.92
C ALA A 110 10.84 6.14 8.98
N ILE A 111 11.73 5.40 9.65
CA ILE A 111 12.64 5.95 10.66
C ILE A 111 13.61 6.94 10.03
N CYS A 112 14.23 6.63 8.89
CA CYS A 112 15.15 7.54 8.19
C CYS A 112 14.46 8.82 7.69
N ILE A 113 13.21 8.71 7.19
CA ILE A 113 12.41 9.88 6.80
C ILE A 113 12.18 10.82 7.98
N GLU A 114 11.79 10.29 9.14
CA GLU A 114 11.54 11.11 10.33
C GLU A 114 12.84 11.63 10.95
N ALA A 115 13.90 10.82 11.00
CA ALA A 115 15.23 11.25 11.46
C ALA A 115 15.73 12.46 10.68
N LYS A 116 15.60 12.45 9.34
CA LYS A 116 15.94 13.59 8.50
C LYS A 116 15.12 14.84 8.86
N LYS A 117 13.80 14.72 9.06
CA LYS A 117 12.94 15.86 9.47
C LYS A 117 13.34 16.44 10.80
N LEU A 118 13.83 15.60 11.73
CA LEU A 118 14.31 15.99 13.05
C LEU A 118 15.75 16.52 13.05
N GLY A 119 16.38 16.67 11.87
CA GLY A 119 17.72 17.25 11.74
C GLY A 119 18.88 16.26 12.00
N ILE A 120 18.62 14.97 12.06
CA ILE A 120 19.66 13.94 12.13
C ILE A 120 20.36 13.88 10.77
N LYS A 121 21.70 14.00 10.79
CA LYS A 121 22.51 13.97 9.57
C LYS A 121 23.04 12.58 9.24
N LYS A 122 23.25 11.75 10.25
CA LYS A 122 23.81 10.42 10.09
C LYS A 122 23.05 9.41 10.96
N ILE A 123 22.78 8.23 10.40
CA ILE A 123 22.12 7.14 11.14
C ILE A 123 22.86 5.83 10.94
N ILE A 124 23.13 5.13 12.05
CA ILE A 124 23.73 3.79 12.04
C ILE A 124 22.60 2.77 12.13
N VAL A 125 22.57 1.86 11.17
CA VAL A 125 21.53 0.83 11.00
C VAL A 125 22.15 -0.54 10.73
N PRO A 126 21.40 -1.65 10.88
CA PRO A 126 21.87 -2.95 10.46
C PRO A 126 22.25 -2.95 8.97
N LYS A 127 23.32 -3.64 8.58
CA LYS A 127 23.80 -3.71 7.18
C LYS A 127 22.70 -4.18 6.22
N GLU A 128 21.87 -5.13 6.64
CA GLU A 128 20.75 -5.65 5.84
C GLU A 128 19.68 -4.57 5.53
N ASN A 129 19.55 -3.54 6.37
CA ASN A 129 18.60 -2.43 6.18
C ASN A 129 19.22 -1.20 5.51
N ALA A 130 20.54 -1.15 5.32
CA ALA A 130 21.21 0.07 4.88
C ALA A 130 20.72 0.59 3.53
N LYS A 131 20.48 -0.31 2.56
CA LYS A 131 19.91 0.05 1.25
C LYS A 131 18.50 0.64 1.35
N GLU A 132 17.67 0.12 2.25
CA GLU A 132 16.32 0.66 2.52
C GLU A 132 16.41 2.09 3.05
N GLY A 133 17.30 2.34 4.01
CA GLY A 133 17.51 3.67 4.57
C GLY A 133 18.10 4.67 3.56
N ALA A 134 19.01 4.20 2.69
CA ALA A 134 19.71 5.01 1.69
C ALA A 134 18.78 5.57 0.57
N ILE A 135 17.53 5.10 0.48
CA ILE A 135 16.50 5.72 -0.39
C ILE A 135 16.24 7.17 0.03
N VAL A 136 16.42 7.50 1.30
CA VAL A 136 16.16 8.84 1.85
C VAL A 136 17.36 9.74 1.58
N SER A 137 17.28 10.59 0.58
CA SER A 137 18.34 11.56 0.28
C SER A 137 18.52 12.59 1.42
N GLY A 138 19.77 13.00 1.68
CA GLY A 138 20.09 14.04 2.66
C GLY A 138 20.23 13.56 4.11
N ILE A 139 20.38 12.26 4.32
CA ILE A 139 20.85 11.62 5.56
C ILE A 139 21.85 10.55 5.18
N ASP A 140 22.99 10.50 5.87
CA ASP A 140 24.02 9.48 5.68
C ASP A 140 23.63 8.20 6.43
N VAL A 141 23.42 7.10 5.70
CA VAL A 141 23.05 5.82 6.28
C VAL A 141 24.26 4.90 6.33
N ILE A 142 24.70 4.56 7.55
CA ILE A 142 25.86 3.72 7.81
C ILE A 142 25.39 2.31 8.20
N GLY A 143 25.65 1.34 7.33
CA GLY A 143 25.31 -0.06 7.59
C GLY A 143 26.39 -0.79 8.38
N VAL A 144 26.02 -1.37 9.54
CA VAL A 144 26.93 -2.11 10.40
C VAL A 144 26.46 -3.57 10.58
N GLU A 145 27.42 -4.49 10.70
CA GLU A 145 27.15 -5.93 10.84
C GLU A 145 27.16 -6.38 12.31
N ASN A 146 27.98 -5.73 13.14
CA ASN A 146 28.16 -6.12 14.54
C ASN A 146 28.61 -4.94 15.42
N LEU A 147 28.54 -5.16 16.73
CA LEU A 147 28.90 -4.15 17.74
C LEU A 147 30.35 -3.72 17.65
N SER A 148 31.29 -4.66 17.41
CA SER A 148 32.74 -4.36 17.31
C SER A 148 33.03 -3.43 16.12
N GLN A 149 32.38 -3.65 14.96
CA GLN A 149 32.49 -2.77 13.79
C GLN A 149 31.95 -1.37 14.11
N THR A 150 30.81 -1.30 14.82
CA THR A 150 30.20 -0.02 15.24
C THR A 150 31.15 0.77 16.15
N ILE A 151 31.78 0.11 17.13
CA ILE A 151 32.76 0.73 18.05
C ILE A 151 33.97 1.25 17.26
N ASN A 152 34.51 0.45 16.35
CA ASN A 152 35.68 0.85 15.55
C ASN A 152 35.37 2.04 14.64
N PHE A 153 34.17 2.08 14.05
CA PHE A 153 33.70 3.22 13.27
C PHE A 153 33.58 4.49 14.11
N LEU A 154 32.97 4.39 15.31
CA LEU A 154 32.81 5.54 16.21
C LEU A 154 34.11 6.07 16.78
N ASN A 155 35.15 5.22 16.86
CA ASN A 155 36.49 5.59 17.33
C ASN A 155 37.42 6.01 16.17
N ASP A 156 36.95 6.13 14.96
CA ASP A 156 37.70 6.47 13.74
C ASP A 156 38.80 5.43 13.37
N ASN A 157 38.66 4.18 13.86
CA ASN A 157 39.57 3.10 13.53
C ASN A 157 39.25 2.44 12.17
N VAL A 158 38.01 2.54 11.71
CA VAL A 158 37.52 2.01 10.45
C VAL A 158 36.61 3.05 9.79
N VAL A 159 36.79 3.25 8.49
CA VAL A 159 35.89 4.08 7.68
C VAL A 159 34.81 3.17 7.08
N ILE A 160 33.55 3.55 7.26
CA ILE A 160 32.39 2.91 6.59
C ILE A 160 31.73 4.01 5.77
N GLU A 161 31.76 3.85 4.46
CA GLU A 161 31.11 4.78 3.56
C GLU A 161 29.59 4.69 3.68
N PRO A 162 28.87 5.82 3.58
CA PRO A 162 27.41 5.81 3.54
C PRO A 162 26.90 4.94 2.41
N GLU A 163 25.85 4.16 2.66
CA GLU A 163 25.21 3.35 1.65
C GLU A 163 24.54 4.23 0.60
N THR A 164 24.65 3.83 -0.67
CA THR A 164 24.06 4.53 -1.81
C THR A 164 23.21 3.58 -2.63
N VAL A 165 22.14 4.09 -3.24
CA VAL A 165 21.25 3.32 -4.12
C VAL A 165 21.00 4.08 -5.41
N ASP A 166 20.99 3.37 -6.53
CA ASP A 166 20.58 3.92 -7.83
C ASP A 166 19.07 3.76 -7.99
N LEU A 167 18.33 4.84 -7.69
CA LEU A 167 16.88 4.87 -7.77
C LEU A 167 16.39 4.69 -9.21
N GLN A 168 17.12 5.20 -10.21
CA GLN A 168 16.70 5.09 -11.62
C GLN A 168 16.74 3.63 -12.07
N GLN A 169 17.82 2.92 -11.77
CA GLN A 169 17.96 1.51 -12.12
C GLN A 169 16.86 0.65 -11.48
N MET A 170 16.46 0.95 -10.23
CA MET A 170 15.40 0.21 -9.54
C MET A 170 14.04 0.26 -10.26
N PHE A 171 13.72 1.36 -10.93
CA PHE A 171 12.48 1.50 -11.69
C PHE A 171 12.52 0.73 -13.02
N TYR A 172 13.72 0.46 -13.59
CA TYR A 172 13.85 -0.25 -14.88
C TYR A 172 13.79 -1.77 -14.76
N ASP A 173 14.30 -2.36 -13.68
CA ASP A 173 14.56 -3.81 -13.61
C ASP A 173 13.32 -4.68 -13.29
N ASP A 174 12.16 -4.10 -12.98
CA ASP A 174 11.06 -4.86 -12.33
C ASP A 174 9.77 -5.02 -13.18
N PHE A 175 9.83 -4.90 -14.52
CA PHE A 175 8.61 -4.90 -15.37
C PHE A 175 8.10 -6.26 -15.85
N ILE A 176 8.64 -7.39 -15.41
CA ILE A 176 8.14 -8.71 -15.82
C ILE A 176 6.90 -9.08 -14.98
N SER A 177 5.76 -9.27 -15.65
CA SER A 177 4.53 -9.80 -15.06
C SER A 177 4.33 -11.25 -15.45
N ASP A 178 3.79 -12.07 -14.55
CA ASP A 178 3.54 -13.48 -14.76
C ASP A 178 2.42 -13.77 -15.79
N VAL A 179 1.54 -12.80 -16.07
CA VAL A 179 0.40 -12.93 -16.98
C VAL A 179 0.35 -11.73 -17.91
N ASP A 180 0.35 -11.97 -19.23
CA ASP A 180 0.15 -10.94 -20.25
C ASP A 180 -1.30 -10.93 -20.73
N PHE A 181 -1.86 -9.75 -21.05
CA PHE A 181 -3.19 -9.65 -21.65
C PHE A 181 -3.29 -10.35 -22.99
N ALA A 182 -2.18 -10.52 -23.73
CA ALA A 182 -2.14 -11.29 -24.97
C ALA A 182 -2.44 -12.78 -24.74
N ASP A 183 -2.16 -13.32 -23.55
CA ASP A 183 -2.44 -14.72 -23.20
C ASP A 183 -3.94 -14.97 -22.98
N ILE A 184 -4.71 -13.90 -22.71
CA ILE A 184 -6.15 -13.97 -22.45
C ILE A 184 -6.90 -13.84 -23.78
N LYS A 185 -7.56 -14.92 -24.20
CA LYS A 185 -8.31 -14.96 -25.46
C LYS A 185 -9.64 -14.21 -25.36
N GLY A 186 -9.98 -13.44 -26.38
CA GLY A 186 -11.25 -12.73 -26.50
C GLY A 186 -11.43 -11.64 -25.41
N GLN A 187 -12.70 -11.41 -25.03
CA GLN A 187 -13.12 -10.52 -23.95
C GLN A 187 -12.69 -9.05 -24.11
N SER A 188 -12.73 -8.55 -25.35
CA SER A 188 -12.28 -7.20 -25.71
C SER A 188 -12.98 -6.10 -24.89
N SER A 189 -14.26 -6.24 -24.62
CA SER A 189 -15.02 -5.28 -23.81
C SER A 189 -14.58 -5.23 -22.36
N VAL A 190 -14.21 -6.39 -21.77
CA VAL A 190 -13.70 -6.45 -20.39
C VAL A 190 -12.28 -5.92 -20.33
N LYS A 191 -11.42 -6.28 -21.28
CA LYS A 191 -10.06 -5.73 -21.39
C LYS A 191 -10.10 -4.20 -21.51
N ARG A 192 -11.01 -3.66 -22.33
CA ARG A 192 -11.22 -2.21 -22.46
C ARG A 192 -11.66 -1.56 -21.15
N ALA A 193 -12.61 -2.16 -20.44
CA ALA A 193 -13.04 -1.66 -19.13
C ALA A 193 -11.90 -1.68 -18.09
N LEU A 194 -11.07 -2.72 -18.10
CA LEU A 194 -9.90 -2.81 -17.24
C LEU A 194 -8.82 -1.78 -17.63
N GLU A 195 -8.59 -1.53 -18.93
CA GLU A 195 -7.71 -0.46 -19.40
C GLU A 195 -8.16 0.91 -18.87
N ILE A 196 -9.46 1.22 -18.96
CA ILE A 196 -10.06 2.45 -18.43
C ILE A 196 -9.88 2.51 -16.90
N ALA A 197 -10.15 1.38 -16.20
CA ALA A 197 -9.97 1.31 -14.76
C ALA A 197 -8.51 1.57 -14.34
N ALA A 198 -7.54 0.98 -15.04
CA ALA A 198 -6.11 1.20 -14.79
C ALA A 198 -5.71 2.65 -15.02
N ALA A 199 -6.15 3.25 -16.13
CA ALA A 199 -5.83 4.62 -16.48
C ALA A 199 -6.41 5.65 -15.50
N GLY A 200 -7.67 5.46 -15.07
CA GLY A 200 -8.39 6.42 -14.23
C GLY A 200 -8.38 6.11 -12.72
N GLY A 201 -7.87 4.96 -12.31
CA GLY A 201 -7.94 4.52 -10.92
C GLY A 201 -9.36 4.08 -10.49
N HIS A 202 -10.20 3.59 -11.45
CA HIS A 202 -11.59 3.25 -11.19
C HIS A 202 -11.75 1.85 -10.60
N ASN A 203 -12.72 1.69 -9.71
CA ASN A 203 -13.14 0.39 -9.19
C ASN A 203 -13.98 -0.36 -10.23
N CYS A 204 -13.79 -1.68 -10.34
CA CYS A 204 -14.47 -2.49 -11.34
C CYS A 204 -15.03 -3.79 -10.75
N LEU A 205 -16.27 -4.16 -11.16
CA LEU A 205 -16.88 -5.43 -10.82
C LEU A 205 -17.15 -6.25 -12.10
N MET A 206 -16.50 -7.39 -12.20
CA MET A 206 -16.69 -8.35 -13.28
C MET A 206 -17.78 -9.37 -12.92
N ILE A 207 -18.81 -9.47 -13.74
CA ILE A 207 -19.90 -10.44 -13.56
C ILE A 207 -19.92 -11.39 -14.76
N GLY A 208 -19.79 -12.69 -14.51
CA GLY A 208 -19.81 -13.68 -15.59
C GLY A 208 -19.89 -15.11 -15.04
N PRO A 209 -20.20 -16.11 -15.90
CA PRO A 209 -20.32 -17.49 -15.50
C PRO A 209 -19.00 -18.06 -14.96
N PRO A 210 -19.02 -19.19 -14.22
CA PRO A 210 -17.82 -19.92 -13.86
C PRO A 210 -16.96 -20.23 -15.08
N GLY A 211 -15.64 -20.27 -14.93
CA GLY A 211 -14.72 -20.56 -16.03
C GLY A 211 -14.56 -19.48 -17.09
N SER A 212 -15.20 -18.30 -16.94
CA SER A 212 -15.07 -17.19 -17.91
C SER A 212 -13.74 -16.41 -17.83
N GLY A 213 -12.77 -16.85 -17.01
CA GLY A 213 -11.44 -16.25 -16.94
C GLY A 213 -11.32 -14.98 -16.10
N LYS A 214 -12.31 -14.68 -15.23
CA LYS A 214 -12.32 -13.48 -14.38
C LYS A 214 -11.06 -13.32 -13.53
N THR A 215 -10.62 -14.40 -12.88
CA THR A 215 -9.40 -14.41 -12.05
C THR A 215 -8.15 -14.20 -12.89
N MET A 216 -8.09 -14.75 -14.12
CA MET A 216 -6.99 -14.55 -15.06
C MET A 216 -6.94 -13.10 -15.55
N LEU A 217 -8.09 -12.50 -15.87
CA LEU A 217 -8.20 -11.08 -16.21
C LEU A 217 -7.73 -10.17 -15.07
N ALA A 218 -8.10 -10.49 -13.82
CA ALA A 218 -7.67 -9.73 -12.67
C ALA A 218 -6.16 -9.84 -12.44
N LYS A 219 -5.54 -11.01 -12.65
CA LYS A 219 -4.07 -11.17 -12.59
C LYS A 219 -3.39 -10.40 -13.74
N GLY A 220 -3.92 -10.50 -14.95
CA GLY A 220 -3.43 -9.72 -16.10
C GLY A 220 -3.58 -8.22 -15.92
N PHE A 221 -4.57 -7.75 -15.15
CA PHE A 221 -4.76 -6.34 -14.84
C PHE A 221 -3.52 -5.70 -14.19
N ALA A 222 -2.81 -6.46 -13.35
CA ALA A 222 -1.56 -5.98 -12.73
C ALA A 222 -0.49 -5.60 -13.77
N SER A 223 -0.48 -6.25 -14.95
CA SER A 223 0.51 -6.00 -16.00
C SER A 223 0.28 -4.71 -16.80
N ILE A 224 -0.93 -4.15 -16.74
CA ILE A 224 -1.29 -2.90 -17.45
C ILE A 224 -1.39 -1.69 -16.51
N LEU A 225 -1.13 -1.86 -15.22
CA LEU A 225 -1.16 -0.76 -14.27
C LEU A 225 -0.08 0.28 -14.62
N PRO A 226 -0.36 1.58 -14.38
CA PRO A 226 0.65 2.62 -14.58
C PRO A 226 1.78 2.46 -13.56
N GLU A 227 2.95 2.95 -13.92
CA GLU A 227 4.10 3.01 -13.02
C GLU A 227 3.77 3.81 -11.74
N LEU A 228 4.43 3.46 -10.63
CA LEU A 228 4.39 4.28 -9.43
C LEU A 228 5.23 5.54 -9.65
N SER A 229 4.75 6.69 -9.20
CA SER A 229 5.63 7.83 -8.96
C SER A 229 6.58 7.54 -7.80
N PHE A 230 7.66 8.30 -7.66
CA PHE A 230 8.58 8.12 -6.55
C PHE A 230 7.88 8.28 -5.18
N ASP A 231 7.00 9.26 -5.05
CA ASP A 231 6.24 9.49 -3.81
C ASP A 231 5.27 8.34 -3.50
N GLU A 232 4.55 7.83 -4.51
CA GLU A 232 3.70 6.65 -4.36
C GLU A 232 4.54 5.41 -3.95
N ALA A 233 5.72 5.23 -4.57
CA ALA A 233 6.63 4.12 -4.24
C ALA A 233 7.15 4.20 -2.80
N LEU A 234 7.48 5.40 -2.31
CA LEU A 234 7.87 5.63 -0.92
C LEU A 234 6.74 5.30 0.06
N GLU A 235 5.50 5.72 -0.22
CA GLU A 235 4.34 5.40 0.63
C GLU A 235 4.09 3.90 0.72
N VAL A 236 4.10 3.20 -0.41
CA VAL A 236 3.93 1.75 -0.47
C VAL A 236 5.05 1.05 0.30
N THR A 237 6.30 1.42 0.04
CA THR A 237 7.47 0.83 0.69
C THR A 237 7.44 1.02 2.20
N LYS A 238 7.07 2.23 2.66
CA LYS A 238 6.93 2.54 4.09
C LYS A 238 5.96 1.60 4.81
N ILE A 239 4.79 1.33 4.22
CA ILE A 239 3.78 0.43 4.80
C ILE A 239 4.32 -1.01 4.87
N HIS A 240 4.93 -1.49 3.79
CA HIS A 240 5.48 -2.85 3.72
C HIS A 240 6.70 -3.04 4.64
N SER A 241 7.54 -2.02 4.77
CA SER A 241 8.69 -2.00 5.67
C SER A 241 8.29 -2.16 7.14
N ILE A 242 7.31 -1.37 7.62
CA ILE A 242 6.84 -1.39 9.02
C ILE A 242 6.38 -2.78 9.47
N ILE A 243 5.79 -3.56 8.57
CA ILE A 243 5.32 -4.93 8.91
C ILE A 243 6.33 -6.02 8.56
N GLY A 244 7.52 -5.67 8.08
CA GLY A 244 8.55 -6.64 7.68
C GLY A 244 8.20 -7.46 6.44
N LYS A 245 7.40 -6.91 5.54
CA LYS A 245 7.03 -7.56 4.25
C LYS A 245 7.79 -6.96 3.05
N LEU A 246 8.79 -6.13 3.29
CA LEU A 246 9.66 -5.65 2.23
C LEU A 246 10.65 -6.76 1.85
N PRO A 247 10.78 -7.14 0.55
CA PRO A 247 11.77 -8.11 0.11
C PRO A 247 13.19 -7.59 0.40
N LYS A 248 14.08 -8.49 0.87
CA LYS A 248 15.46 -8.11 1.28
C LYS A 248 16.31 -7.58 0.11
N ASP A 249 16.05 -8.06 -1.08
CA ASP A 249 16.73 -7.70 -2.33
C ASP A 249 16.14 -6.46 -3.00
N LYS A 250 14.96 -6.02 -2.58
CA LYS A 250 14.22 -4.89 -3.16
C LYS A 250 13.92 -3.85 -2.10
N PRO A 251 14.83 -2.90 -1.86
CA PRO A 251 14.66 -1.90 -0.82
C PRO A 251 13.54 -0.89 -1.13
N LEU A 252 13.14 -0.73 -2.41
CA LEU A 252 12.02 0.10 -2.86
C LEU A 252 11.02 -0.74 -3.64
N MET A 253 9.74 -0.60 -3.32
CA MET A 253 8.64 -1.20 -4.09
C MET A 253 8.28 -0.29 -5.26
N VAL A 254 8.68 -0.66 -6.45
CA VAL A 254 8.42 0.09 -7.69
C VAL A 254 7.20 -0.42 -8.46
N LYS A 255 6.67 -1.59 -8.10
CA LYS A 255 5.43 -2.15 -8.65
C LYS A 255 4.24 -1.86 -7.76
N ARG A 256 3.09 -1.57 -8.37
CA ARG A 256 1.83 -1.44 -7.65
C ARG A 256 1.47 -2.75 -6.96
N PRO A 257 1.19 -2.77 -5.65
CA PRO A 257 0.79 -3.97 -4.94
C PRO A 257 -0.48 -4.59 -5.52
N PHE A 258 -0.49 -5.91 -5.68
CA PHE A 258 -1.69 -6.68 -6.02
C PHE A 258 -2.02 -7.61 -4.85
N ARG A 259 -3.11 -7.31 -4.14
CA ARG A 259 -3.55 -8.07 -2.97
C ARG A 259 -4.79 -8.88 -3.31
N PHE A 260 -4.73 -10.17 -3.00
CA PHE A 260 -5.80 -11.13 -3.30
C PHE A 260 -6.14 -11.94 -2.04
N PRO A 261 -6.87 -11.35 -1.08
CA PRO A 261 -7.29 -12.08 0.11
C PRO A 261 -8.40 -13.09 -0.23
N HIS A 262 -8.37 -14.23 0.45
CA HIS A 262 -9.42 -15.23 0.34
C HIS A 262 -10.73 -14.72 0.97
N HIS A 263 -11.90 -15.17 0.49
CA HIS A 263 -13.21 -14.71 0.98
C HIS A 263 -13.48 -14.99 2.48
N THR A 264 -12.73 -15.91 3.10
CA THR A 264 -12.80 -16.20 4.54
C THR A 264 -12.01 -15.23 5.41
N ILE A 265 -11.40 -14.18 4.82
CA ILE A 265 -10.61 -13.20 5.57
C ILE A 265 -11.42 -12.54 6.68
N SER A 266 -10.81 -12.40 7.86
CA SER A 266 -11.42 -11.69 8.97
C SER A 266 -11.34 -10.16 8.80
N VAL A 267 -12.25 -9.41 9.43
CA VAL A 267 -12.24 -7.94 9.43
C VAL A 267 -10.88 -7.38 9.90
N PRO A 268 -10.26 -7.85 11.00
CA PRO A 268 -8.94 -7.36 11.41
C PRO A 268 -7.81 -7.67 10.41
N ALA A 269 -7.89 -8.77 9.68
CA ALA A 269 -6.90 -9.07 8.65
C ALA A 269 -7.07 -8.18 7.41
N LEU A 270 -8.31 -7.82 7.08
CA LEU A 270 -8.60 -6.94 5.93
C LEU A 270 -8.25 -5.48 6.23
N ILE A 271 -8.74 -4.93 7.34
CA ILE A 271 -8.59 -3.51 7.69
C ILE A 271 -7.28 -3.24 8.44
N GLY A 272 -6.90 -4.15 9.29
CA GLY A 272 -5.82 -4.02 10.24
C GLY A 272 -6.32 -4.16 11.68
N GLY A 273 -5.41 -4.35 12.59
CA GLY A 273 -5.72 -4.59 13.98
C GLY A 273 -4.61 -5.28 14.74
N GLY A 274 -4.98 -5.96 15.81
CA GLY A 274 -4.06 -6.65 16.71
C GLY A 274 -3.83 -5.89 18.00
N LYS A 275 -3.08 -6.49 18.93
CA LYS A 275 -2.72 -5.87 20.22
C LYS A 275 -1.85 -4.62 19.99
N ILE A 276 -0.94 -4.70 19.04
CA ILE A 276 -0.22 -3.57 18.42
C ILE A 276 -0.89 -3.34 17.08
N PRO A 277 -1.46 -2.15 16.80
CA PRO A 277 -2.13 -1.88 15.53
C PRO A 277 -1.21 -2.09 14.33
N LYS A 278 -1.56 -3.04 13.46
CA LYS A 278 -0.84 -3.30 12.20
C LYS A 278 -1.75 -3.05 11.02
N PRO A 279 -1.22 -2.58 9.86
CA PRO A 279 -2.01 -2.40 8.66
C PRO A 279 -2.54 -3.74 8.13
N GLY A 280 -3.76 -3.74 7.59
CA GLY A 280 -4.38 -4.89 6.94
C GLY A 280 -4.15 -4.91 5.43
N GLU A 281 -4.82 -5.86 4.74
CA GLU A 281 -4.69 -6.03 3.29
C GLU A 281 -5.04 -4.77 2.48
N ILE A 282 -6.01 -3.95 2.95
CA ILE A 282 -6.38 -2.70 2.28
C ILE A 282 -5.23 -1.68 2.28
N SER A 283 -4.49 -1.56 3.39
CA SER A 283 -3.33 -0.66 3.47
C SER A 283 -2.13 -1.23 2.71
N LEU A 284 -1.99 -2.57 2.66
CA LEU A 284 -0.98 -3.24 1.85
C LEU A 284 -1.26 -3.13 0.34
N ALA A 285 -2.50 -2.84 -0.04
CA ALA A 285 -2.91 -2.55 -1.41
C ALA A 285 -2.77 -1.06 -1.78
N ASN A 286 -2.24 -0.21 -0.89
CA ASN A 286 -2.11 1.23 -1.13
C ASN A 286 -1.41 1.51 -2.47
N HIS A 287 -1.96 2.43 -3.27
CA HIS A 287 -1.57 2.73 -4.66
C HIS A 287 -1.56 1.53 -5.62
N GLY A 288 -2.21 0.44 -5.24
CA GLY A 288 -2.30 -0.81 -6.00
C GLY A 288 -3.72 -1.31 -6.16
N VAL A 289 -3.88 -2.63 -6.10
CA VAL A 289 -5.13 -3.33 -6.34
C VAL A 289 -5.49 -4.24 -5.18
N LEU A 290 -6.74 -4.15 -4.73
CA LEU A 290 -7.38 -5.16 -3.91
C LEU A 290 -8.32 -5.97 -4.81
N PHE A 291 -7.97 -7.23 -5.08
CA PHE A 291 -8.81 -8.12 -5.86
C PHE A 291 -9.64 -9.02 -4.94
N LEU A 292 -10.97 -8.96 -5.09
CA LEU A 292 -11.91 -9.80 -4.35
C LEU A 292 -12.64 -10.73 -5.34
N ASP A 293 -12.25 -11.99 -5.36
CA ASP A 293 -12.96 -13.03 -6.15
C ASP A 293 -14.13 -13.59 -5.35
N GLU A 294 -15.15 -14.06 -6.05
CA GLU A 294 -16.36 -14.58 -5.41
C GLU A 294 -16.99 -13.60 -4.40
N LEU A 295 -17.10 -12.33 -4.78
CA LEU A 295 -17.50 -11.24 -3.90
C LEU A 295 -18.70 -11.54 -2.97
N PRO A 296 -19.81 -12.22 -3.40
CA PRO A 296 -20.93 -12.56 -2.52
C PRO A 296 -20.61 -13.64 -1.47
N GLU A 297 -19.45 -14.31 -1.53
CA GLU A 297 -19.05 -15.32 -0.55
C GLU A 297 -18.33 -14.71 0.66
N PHE A 298 -17.88 -13.47 0.55
CA PHE A 298 -17.36 -12.73 1.71
C PHE A 298 -18.46 -12.48 2.75
N ASN A 299 -18.06 -12.48 4.01
CA ASN A 299 -18.96 -12.07 5.08
C ASN A 299 -19.44 -10.63 4.85
N LYS A 300 -20.75 -10.39 4.98
CA LYS A 300 -21.37 -9.08 4.79
C LYS A 300 -20.71 -7.99 5.66
N ALA A 301 -20.42 -8.31 6.92
CA ALA A 301 -19.73 -7.38 7.80
C ALA A 301 -18.35 -6.99 7.28
N THR A 302 -17.61 -7.93 6.69
CA THR A 302 -16.30 -7.68 6.09
C THR A 302 -16.42 -6.75 4.86
N LEU A 303 -17.42 -6.95 3.99
CA LEU A 303 -17.65 -6.09 2.83
C LEU A 303 -18.07 -4.67 3.22
N GLU A 304 -18.92 -4.52 4.24
CA GLU A 304 -19.36 -3.20 4.70
C GLU A 304 -18.20 -2.35 5.23
N THR A 305 -17.16 -2.99 5.78
CA THR A 305 -15.99 -2.26 6.28
C THR A 305 -15.14 -1.60 5.19
N LEU A 306 -15.31 -2.00 3.92
CA LEU A 306 -14.62 -1.36 2.78
C LEU A 306 -15.19 0.01 2.40
N ARG A 307 -16.41 0.36 2.86
CA ARG A 307 -17.08 1.59 2.43
C ARG A 307 -16.33 2.86 2.83
N GLY A 308 -15.91 2.95 4.09
CA GLY A 308 -15.09 4.05 4.58
C GLY A 308 -13.77 4.19 3.79
N PRO A 309 -12.92 3.15 3.79
CA PRO A 309 -11.67 3.14 3.05
C PRO A 309 -11.79 3.51 1.56
N LEU A 310 -12.84 3.07 0.87
CA LEU A 310 -13.08 3.44 -0.53
C LEU A 310 -13.53 4.90 -0.72
N GLU A 311 -14.00 5.56 0.34
CA GLU A 311 -14.41 6.97 0.32
C GLU A 311 -13.29 7.88 0.79
N ASP A 312 -12.74 7.57 1.98
CA ASP A 312 -11.79 8.41 2.72
C ASP A 312 -10.33 8.14 2.32
N ARG A 313 -10.05 6.98 1.68
CA ARG A 313 -8.71 6.50 1.28
C ARG A 313 -7.73 6.37 2.44
N GLU A 314 -8.27 6.26 3.62
CA GLU A 314 -7.54 6.00 4.84
C GLU A 314 -8.35 5.10 5.77
N VAL A 315 -7.67 4.45 6.70
CA VAL A 315 -8.27 3.63 7.73
C VAL A 315 -7.65 3.92 9.08
N SER A 316 -8.48 4.25 10.06
CA SER A 316 -8.05 4.49 11.43
C SER A 316 -8.32 3.28 12.31
N ILE A 317 -7.27 2.76 12.93
CA ILE A 317 -7.33 1.63 13.86
C ILE A 317 -7.21 2.20 15.28
N SER A 318 -8.32 2.20 16.02
CA SER A 318 -8.37 2.69 17.39
C SER A 318 -8.15 1.55 18.38
N ARG A 319 -7.31 1.78 19.39
CA ARG A 319 -7.10 0.92 20.57
C ARG A 319 -7.03 1.79 21.82
N LEU A 320 -7.07 1.15 22.99
CA LEU A 320 -7.15 1.84 24.29
C LEU A 320 -6.12 2.96 24.47
N ASN A 321 -4.93 2.84 23.87
CA ASN A 321 -3.82 3.78 24.07
C ASN A 321 -3.29 4.42 22.78
N SER A 322 -3.91 4.15 21.61
CA SER A 322 -3.43 4.71 20.34
C SER A 322 -4.48 4.65 19.24
N VAL A 323 -4.50 5.67 18.40
CA VAL A 323 -5.20 5.68 17.13
C VAL A 323 -4.13 5.81 16.05
N ILE A 324 -4.06 4.84 15.15
CA ILE A 324 -3.13 4.87 14.03
C ILE A 324 -3.93 4.89 12.73
N THR A 325 -3.68 5.89 11.91
CA THR A 325 -4.26 6.01 10.58
C THR A 325 -3.28 5.54 9.53
N TYR A 326 -3.71 4.63 8.67
CA TYR A 326 -2.97 4.12 7.53
C TYR A 326 -3.62 4.57 6.22
N PRO A 327 -2.84 4.98 5.21
CA PRO A 327 -3.37 5.22 3.89
C PRO A 327 -3.84 3.92 3.25
N CYS A 328 -4.88 4.00 2.43
CA CYS A 328 -5.43 2.87 1.69
C CYS A 328 -6.08 3.31 0.38
N ASN A 329 -5.32 4.06 -0.42
CA ASN A 329 -5.73 4.46 -1.77
C ASN A 329 -5.53 3.30 -2.75
N PHE A 330 -6.48 2.38 -2.83
CA PHE A 330 -6.43 1.20 -3.68
C PHE A 330 -7.56 1.19 -4.70
N MET A 331 -7.34 0.51 -5.82
CA MET A 331 -8.39 0.14 -6.77
C MET A 331 -9.04 -1.17 -6.33
N LEU A 332 -10.36 -1.17 -6.17
CA LEU A 332 -11.13 -2.38 -5.92
C LEU A 332 -11.50 -3.03 -7.24
N ILE A 333 -10.90 -4.17 -7.52
CA ILE A 333 -11.31 -5.07 -8.61
C ILE A 333 -12.02 -6.24 -7.97
N ALA A 334 -13.26 -6.49 -8.36
CA ALA A 334 -14.04 -7.58 -7.81
C ALA A 334 -14.58 -8.50 -8.92
N ALA A 335 -14.79 -9.77 -8.60
CA ALA A 335 -15.40 -10.73 -9.51
C ALA A 335 -16.52 -11.50 -8.81
N MET A 336 -17.58 -11.83 -9.55
CA MET A 336 -18.67 -12.66 -9.05
C MET A 336 -19.38 -13.42 -10.17
N ASN A 337 -20.11 -14.44 -9.79
CA ASN A 337 -21.06 -15.10 -10.67
C ASN A 337 -22.40 -14.34 -10.70
N PRO A 338 -23.20 -14.46 -11.77
CA PRO A 338 -24.48 -13.77 -11.86
C PRO A 338 -25.59 -14.36 -10.96
N CYS A 339 -25.38 -15.56 -10.42
CA CYS A 339 -26.27 -16.24 -9.48
C CYS A 339 -25.52 -17.42 -8.81
N PRO A 340 -26.11 -18.12 -7.82
CA PRO A 340 -25.46 -19.27 -7.17
C PRO A 340 -25.02 -20.39 -8.13
N CYS A 341 -25.81 -20.72 -9.16
CA CYS A 341 -25.40 -21.73 -10.15
C CYS A 341 -24.48 -21.17 -11.25
N GLY A 342 -24.35 -19.84 -11.37
CA GLY A 342 -23.49 -19.18 -12.34
C GLY A 342 -24.13 -18.89 -13.69
N ASN A 343 -25.30 -19.42 -14.01
CA ASN A 343 -25.86 -19.45 -15.39
C ASN A 343 -26.96 -18.41 -15.66
N TYR A 344 -27.27 -17.52 -14.69
CA TYR A 344 -28.31 -16.51 -14.92
C TYR A 344 -27.91 -15.52 -16.02
N GLY A 345 -28.71 -15.52 -17.09
CA GLY A 345 -28.50 -14.66 -18.26
C GLY A 345 -27.34 -15.09 -19.17
N SER A 346 -26.86 -16.34 -19.05
CA SER A 346 -26.00 -17.04 -20.01
C SER A 346 -26.83 -17.88 -20.99
N GLU A 347 -26.19 -18.61 -21.92
CA GLU A 347 -26.82 -19.58 -22.83
C GLU A 347 -27.23 -20.87 -22.12
N GLU A 348 -26.61 -21.20 -20.99
CA GLU A 348 -26.92 -22.36 -20.18
C GLU A 348 -28.14 -22.11 -19.28
N THR A 349 -28.90 -23.17 -19.00
CA THR A 349 -30.13 -23.09 -18.19
C THR A 349 -29.78 -22.76 -16.73
N CYS A 350 -30.29 -21.65 -16.24
CA CYS A 350 -30.19 -21.29 -14.82
C CYS A 350 -31.20 -22.11 -13.99
N THR A 351 -30.72 -22.80 -12.97
CA THR A 351 -31.52 -23.62 -12.04
C THR A 351 -31.97 -22.88 -10.79
N CYS A 352 -31.57 -21.64 -10.61
CA CYS A 352 -31.85 -20.85 -9.41
C CYS A 352 -33.29 -20.29 -9.42
N THR A 353 -33.96 -20.34 -8.28
CA THR A 353 -35.20 -19.58 -8.08
C THR A 353 -34.94 -18.08 -8.07
N ARG A 354 -35.93 -17.28 -8.44
CA ARG A 354 -35.84 -15.82 -8.42
C ARG A 354 -35.44 -15.29 -7.04
N GLY A 355 -36.09 -15.79 -5.98
CA GLY A 355 -35.75 -15.43 -4.58
C GLY A 355 -34.30 -15.84 -4.18
N GLY A 356 -33.78 -16.96 -4.72
CA GLY A 356 -32.40 -17.38 -4.54
C GLY A 356 -31.40 -16.42 -5.16
N ILE A 357 -31.72 -15.93 -6.39
CA ILE A 357 -30.88 -14.91 -7.06
C ILE A 357 -30.91 -13.60 -6.28
N GLU A 358 -32.10 -13.13 -5.89
CA GLU A 358 -32.25 -11.88 -5.12
C GLU A 358 -31.50 -11.95 -3.78
N LYS A 359 -31.59 -13.07 -3.07
CA LYS A 359 -30.83 -13.31 -1.82
C LYS A 359 -29.31 -13.30 -2.04
N TYR A 360 -28.85 -13.89 -3.13
CA TYR A 360 -27.42 -13.91 -3.49
C TYR A 360 -26.91 -12.50 -3.78
N MET A 361 -27.65 -11.75 -4.60
CA MET A 361 -27.30 -10.37 -4.97
C MET A 361 -27.37 -9.41 -3.77
N SER A 362 -28.30 -9.59 -2.84
CA SER A 362 -28.45 -8.76 -1.64
C SER A 362 -27.33 -8.90 -0.60
N LYS A 363 -26.43 -9.87 -0.78
CA LYS A 363 -25.20 -9.96 0.04
C LYS A 363 -24.29 -8.74 -0.19
N ILE A 364 -24.34 -8.13 -1.39
CA ILE A 364 -23.62 -6.90 -1.71
C ILE A 364 -24.58 -5.72 -1.53
N SER A 365 -24.21 -4.79 -0.66
CA SER A 365 -25.07 -3.63 -0.41
C SER A 365 -25.06 -2.62 -1.54
N GLY A 366 -26.18 -1.90 -1.75
CA GLY A 366 -26.28 -0.82 -2.72
C GLY A 366 -25.17 0.25 -2.55
N PRO A 367 -24.92 0.75 -1.33
CA PRO A 367 -23.83 1.70 -1.10
C PRO A 367 -22.43 1.21 -1.49
N LEU A 368 -22.14 -0.09 -1.36
CA LEU A 368 -20.87 -0.65 -1.84
C LEU A 368 -20.83 -0.68 -3.37
N LEU A 369 -21.93 -1.11 -4.01
CA LEU A 369 -22.06 -1.08 -5.48
C LEU A 369 -21.95 0.33 -6.07
N ASP A 370 -22.43 1.32 -5.33
CA ASP A 370 -22.24 2.72 -5.72
C ASP A 370 -20.76 3.16 -5.77
N LYS A 371 -19.83 2.39 -5.21
CA LYS A 371 -18.39 2.64 -5.30
C LYS A 371 -17.70 1.92 -6.47
N ILE A 372 -18.41 1.08 -7.20
CA ILE A 372 -17.85 0.18 -8.23
C ILE A 372 -18.55 0.42 -9.57
N GLU A 373 -17.83 0.35 -10.66
CA GLU A 373 -18.38 0.24 -12.03
C GLU A 373 -18.63 -1.24 -12.34
N VAL A 374 -19.80 -1.54 -12.93
CA VAL A 374 -20.20 -2.93 -13.22
C VAL A 374 -19.92 -3.26 -14.68
N ASN A 375 -19.22 -4.37 -14.92
CA ASN A 375 -19.00 -4.90 -16.27
C ASN A 375 -19.38 -6.38 -16.35
N LYS A 376 -19.83 -6.83 -17.50
CA LYS A 376 -20.24 -8.22 -17.76
C LYS A 376 -19.25 -8.91 -18.70
N VAL A 377 -18.70 -10.04 -18.27
CA VAL A 377 -17.92 -10.93 -19.14
C VAL A 377 -18.87 -11.76 -20.00
N LYS A 378 -18.84 -11.61 -21.33
CA LYS A 378 -19.64 -12.40 -22.26
C LYS A 378 -18.84 -13.60 -22.75
N TYR A 379 -19.38 -14.82 -22.55
CA TYR A 379 -18.75 -16.07 -22.99
C TYR A 379 -18.53 -16.16 -24.51
N GLN A 380 -19.40 -15.55 -25.31
CA GLN A 380 -19.33 -15.57 -26.76
C GLN A 380 -18.08 -14.92 -27.35
N GLU A 381 -17.42 -14.04 -26.62
CA GLU A 381 -16.18 -13.35 -27.08
C GLU A 381 -14.94 -14.25 -27.05
N ILE A 382 -14.95 -15.38 -26.33
CA ILE A 382 -13.81 -16.29 -26.23
C ILE A 382 -13.49 -16.97 -27.58
N LYS A 383 -14.50 -17.14 -28.44
CA LYS A 383 -14.34 -17.79 -29.74
C LYS A 383 -13.90 -16.87 -30.88
N LYS A 384 -13.92 -15.55 -30.70
CA LYS A 384 -13.46 -14.61 -31.72
C LYS A 384 -11.94 -14.42 -31.58
N ASP A 385 -11.21 -14.77 -32.64
CA ASP A 385 -9.78 -14.52 -32.77
C ASP A 385 -9.54 -13.02 -33.02
N THR A 386 -9.61 -12.22 -31.92
CA THR A 386 -9.28 -10.81 -31.94
C THR A 386 -7.77 -10.62 -31.80
N LYS A 387 -7.20 -9.56 -32.40
CA LYS A 387 -5.79 -9.18 -32.25
C LYS A 387 -5.38 -9.26 -30.77
N ARG A 388 -4.38 -10.10 -30.49
CA ARG A 388 -3.83 -10.25 -29.15
C ARG A 388 -2.87 -9.07 -28.89
N GLU A 389 -3.39 -8.08 -28.17
CA GLU A 389 -2.58 -6.92 -27.80
C GLU A 389 -1.79 -7.22 -26.53
N LYS A 390 -0.47 -6.96 -26.55
CA LYS A 390 0.41 -7.16 -25.41
C LYS A 390 0.13 -6.15 -24.30
N SER A 391 0.29 -6.57 -23.06
CA SER A 391 0.16 -5.71 -21.87
C SER A 391 1.03 -4.46 -21.95
N GLU A 392 2.22 -4.56 -22.53
CA GLU A 392 3.14 -3.45 -22.70
C GLU A 392 2.51 -2.29 -23.51
N VAL A 393 1.87 -2.58 -24.64
CA VAL A 393 1.22 -1.57 -25.49
C VAL A 393 0.04 -0.91 -24.77
N ILE A 394 -0.75 -1.69 -24.04
CA ILE A 394 -1.85 -1.14 -23.22
C ILE A 394 -1.29 -0.27 -22.11
N ARG A 395 -0.23 -0.71 -21.42
CA ARG A 395 0.41 0.04 -20.33
C ARG A 395 0.99 1.37 -20.81
N GLU A 396 1.56 1.43 -22.01
CA GLU A 396 2.04 2.70 -22.61
C GLU A 396 0.90 3.73 -22.74
N ARG A 397 -0.29 3.30 -23.24
CA ARG A 397 -1.47 4.18 -23.31
C ARG A 397 -1.95 4.60 -21.91
N VAL A 398 -1.96 3.67 -20.97
CA VAL A 398 -2.33 3.92 -19.58
C VAL A 398 -1.36 4.91 -18.92
N ASN A 399 -0.05 4.73 -19.13
CA ASN A 399 0.98 5.66 -18.63
C ASN A 399 0.82 7.05 -19.22
N LYS A 400 0.56 7.17 -20.52
CA LYS A 400 0.32 8.46 -21.19
C LYS A 400 -0.90 9.18 -20.58
N ALA A 401 -2.03 8.47 -20.43
CA ALA A 401 -3.22 9.03 -19.81
C ALA A 401 -2.98 9.43 -18.33
N ARG A 402 -2.24 8.62 -17.58
CA ARG A 402 -1.89 8.94 -16.19
C ARG A 402 -0.99 10.17 -16.10
N LYS A 403 -0.01 10.31 -16.99
CA LYS A 403 0.84 11.50 -17.05
C LYS A 403 0.02 12.77 -17.28
N THR A 404 -0.94 12.75 -18.22
CA THR A 404 -1.87 13.87 -18.44
C THR A 404 -2.68 14.20 -17.18
N GLN A 405 -3.10 13.20 -16.40
CA GLN A 405 -3.81 13.41 -15.14
C GLN A 405 -2.90 14.02 -14.08
N LEU A 406 -1.68 13.54 -13.91
CA LEU A 406 -0.72 14.09 -12.96
C LEU A 406 -0.36 15.54 -13.27
N GLU A 407 -0.19 15.89 -14.54
CA GLU A 407 0.01 17.28 -14.98
C GLU A 407 -1.22 18.16 -14.68
N ARG A 408 -2.43 17.63 -14.94
CA ARG A 408 -3.71 18.31 -14.66
C ARG A 408 -3.91 18.61 -13.18
N TYR A 409 -3.48 17.72 -12.30
CA TYR A 409 -3.68 17.76 -10.85
C TYR A 409 -2.44 18.18 -10.07
N ARG A 410 -1.43 18.75 -10.72
CA ARG A 410 -0.13 19.09 -10.13
C ARG A 410 -0.23 19.93 -8.84
N ASP A 411 -1.24 20.82 -8.77
CA ASP A 411 -1.47 21.68 -7.61
C ASP A 411 -2.46 21.07 -6.58
N SER A 412 -2.76 19.79 -6.72
CA SER A 412 -3.70 19.09 -5.85
C SER A 412 -3.10 17.76 -5.36
N SER A 413 -3.63 17.23 -4.26
CA SER A 413 -3.17 15.96 -3.65
C SER A 413 -3.85 14.72 -4.24
N ILE A 414 -4.25 14.76 -5.53
CA ILE A 414 -4.88 13.63 -6.21
C ILE A 414 -4.03 13.13 -7.39
N TYR A 415 -4.09 11.83 -7.63
CA TYR A 415 -3.25 11.16 -8.63
C TYR A 415 -4.03 10.66 -9.86
N SER A 416 -5.36 10.65 -9.80
CA SER A 416 -6.19 10.06 -10.85
C SER A 416 -7.57 10.67 -10.98
N ASN A 417 -8.23 10.45 -12.12
CA ASN A 417 -9.57 10.96 -12.38
C ASN A 417 -10.63 10.40 -11.41
N SER A 418 -10.46 9.20 -10.87
CA SER A 418 -11.38 8.65 -9.86
C SER A 418 -11.45 9.50 -8.59
N GLU A 419 -10.40 10.30 -8.35
CA GLU A 419 -10.22 11.12 -7.16
C GLU A 419 -10.82 12.54 -7.27
N MET A 420 -11.27 12.93 -8.46
CA MET A 420 -11.83 14.27 -8.67
C MET A 420 -12.93 14.60 -7.66
N THR A 421 -12.83 15.77 -7.04
CA THR A 421 -13.89 16.38 -6.27
C THR A 421 -14.97 16.98 -7.18
N PRO A 422 -16.17 17.29 -6.68
CA PRO A 422 -17.19 17.95 -7.50
C PRO A 422 -16.71 19.20 -8.23
N SER A 423 -15.91 20.05 -7.58
CA SER A 423 -15.33 21.25 -8.18
C SER A 423 -14.37 20.96 -9.34
N LEU A 424 -13.59 19.88 -9.23
CA LEU A 424 -12.70 19.43 -10.30
C LEU A 424 -13.47 18.81 -11.48
N ILE A 425 -14.60 18.14 -11.20
CA ILE A 425 -15.49 17.61 -12.24
C ILE A 425 -16.07 18.78 -13.05
N GLU A 426 -16.59 19.82 -12.42
CA GLU A 426 -17.09 21.01 -13.11
C GLU A 426 -16.01 21.68 -13.96
N LYS A 427 -14.78 21.72 -13.47
CA LYS A 427 -13.66 22.35 -14.17
C LYS A 427 -13.21 21.55 -15.39
N TYR A 428 -13.09 20.22 -15.29
CA TYR A 428 -12.40 19.38 -16.27
C TYR A 428 -13.31 18.41 -17.06
N CYS A 429 -14.60 18.29 -16.69
CA CYS A 429 -15.56 17.42 -17.37
C CYS A 429 -16.68 18.22 -18.06
N LYS A 430 -16.30 19.30 -18.75
CA LYS A 430 -17.25 20.11 -19.53
C LYS A 430 -17.77 19.30 -20.71
N LEU A 431 -19.08 19.35 -20.94
CA LEU A 431 -19.77 18.68 -22.03
C LEU A 431 -20.27 19.71 -23.05
N ASP A 432 -20.40 19.30 -24.31
CA ASP A 432 -21.16 20.01 -25.31
C ASP A 432 -22.67 19.77 -25.15
N GLU A 433 -23.51 20.53 -25.84
CA GLU A 433 -24.97 20.43 -25.77
C GLU A 433 -25.48 19.04 -26.15
N ARG A 434 -24.87 18.38 -27.16
CA ARG A 434 -25.22 17.04 -27.61
C ARG A 434 -24.95 16.01 -26.54
N SER A 435 -23.79 16.07 -25.89
CA SER A 435 -23.39 15.19 -24.79
C SER A 435 -24.24 15.42 -23.54
N GLU A 436 -24.57 16.68 -23.21
CA GLU A 436 -25.49 16.97 -22.11
C GLU A 436 -26.87 16.35 -22.32
N ASN A 437 -27.43 16.45 -23.55
CA ASN A 437 -28.70 15.85 -23.87
C ASN A 437 -28.66 14.30 -23.79
N LEU A 438 -27.56 13.67 -24.21
CA LEU A 438 -27.35 12.23 -24.04
C LEU A 438 -27.36 11.85 -22.55
N LEU A 439 -26.61 12.60 -21.72
CA LEU A 439 -26.51 12.30 -20.30
C LEU A 439 -27.84 12.50 -19.55
N LYS A 440 -28.58 13.57 -19.88
CA LYS A 440 -29.95 13.82 -19.37
C LYS A 440 -30.90 12.66 -19.73
N GLY A 441 -30.91 12.23 -21.00
CA GLY A 441 -31.73 11.11 -21.45
C GLY A 441 -31.35 9.77 -20.76
N ALA A 442 -30.04 9.53 -20.54
CA ALA A 442 -29.58 8.37 -19.78
C ALA A 442 -29.98 8.46 -18.31
N PHE A 443 -29.88 9.65 -17.70
CA PHE A 443 -30.28 9.89 -16.32
C PHE A 443 -31.75 9.56 -16.06
N GLU A 444 -32.64 10.03 -16.92
CA GLU A 444 -34.08 9.78 -16.83
C GLU A 444 -34.41 8.28 -17.09
N LYS A 445 -33.92 7.72 -18.20
CA LYS A 445 -34.20 6.32 -18.59
C LYS A 445 -33.63 5.31 -17.61
N LEU A 446 -32.41 5.58 -17.09
CA LEU A 446 -31.72 4.69 -16.16
C LEU A 446 -31.97 5.08 -14.69
N LYS A 447 -32.77 6.11 -14.37
CA LYS A 447 -33.02 6.65 -12.99
C LYS A 447 -31.73 6.70 -12.16
N LEU A 448 -30.68 7.29 -12.71
CA LEU A 448 -29.38 7.34 -12.09
C LEU A 448 -29.38 8.24 -10.84
N SER A 449 -28.55 7.93 -9.86
CA SER A 449 -28.31 8.83 -8.74
C SER A 449 -27.33 9.95 -9.11
N ALA A 450 -27.28 11.06 -8.34
CA ALA A 450 -26.28 12.11 -8.50
C ALA A 450 -24.85 11.57 -8.39
N ARG A 451 -24.62 10.55 -7.56
CA ARG A 451 -23.31 9.88 -7.45
C ARG A 451 -22.94 9.16 -8.75
N ALA A 452 -23.92 8.49 -9.39
CA ALA A 452 -23.72 7.84 -10.68
C ALA A 452 -23.39 8.85 -11.79
N TYR A 453 -24.02 10.02 -11.79
CA TYR A 453 -23.72 11.12 -12.69
C TYR A 453 -22.23 11.51 -12.63
N ASN A 454 -21.72 11.83 -11.46
CA ASN A 454 -20.32 12.20 -11.28
C ASN A 454 -19.36 11.09 -11.70
N LYS A 455 -19.69 9.81 -11.47
CA LYS A 455 -18.87 8.68 -11.89
C LYS A 455 -18.79 8.54 -13.41
N ILE A 456 -19.93 8.69 -14.09
CA ILE A 456 -19.96 8.67 -15.56
C ILE A 456 -19.03 9.74 -16.13
N LEU A 457 -19.05 10.95 -15.57
CA LEU A 457 -18.16 12.03 -16.00
C LEU A 457 -16.68 11.73 -15.76
N LYS A 458 -16.33 11.14 -14.61
CA LYS A 458 -14.95 10.71 -14.30
C LYS A 458 -14.46 9.65 -15.27
N VAL A 459 -15.31 8.66 -15.59
CA VAL A 459 -14.99 7.60 -16.55
C VAL A 459 -14.87 8.18 -17.96
N ALA A 460 -15.80 9.05 -18.40
CA ALA A 460 -15.75 9.72 -19.71
C ALA A 460 -14.47 10.56 -19.85
N ARG A 461 -14.06 11.29 -18.79
CA ARG A 461 -12.80 12.03 -18.79
C ARG A 461 -11.59 11.10 -18.96
N THR A 462 -11.62 9.93 -18.34
CA THR A 462 -10.56 8.92 -18.48
C THR A 462 -10.50 8.35 -19.90
N ILE A 463 -11.64 8.09 -20.52
CA ILE A 463 -11.71 7.61 -21.91
C ILE A 463 -11.14 8.67 -22.87
N ALA A 464 -11.48 9.95 -22.65
CA ALA A 464 -10.94 11.04 -23.43
C ALA A 464 -9.40 11.20 -23.23
N ASP A 465 -8.89 11.01 -21.99
CA ASP A 465 -7.44 11.01 -21.71
C ASP A 465 -6.70 9.87 -22.43
N LEU A 466 -7.30 8.66 -22.45
CA LEU A 466 -6.75 7.51 -23.20
C LEU A 466 -6.68 7.77 -24.71
N ARG A 467 -7.56 8.64 -25.22
CA ARG A 467 -7.61 9.05 -26.62
C ARG A 467 -6.76 10.31 -26.90
N ASP A 468 -6.07 10.82 -25.87
CA ASP A 468 -5.28 12.06 -25.93
C ASP A 468 -6.11 13.32 -26.30
N SER A 469 -7.38 13.34 -25.91
CA SER A 469 -8.29 14.45 -26.17
C SER A 469 -8.40 15.42 -25.00
N LYS A 470 -8.40 16.73 -25.30
CA LYS A 470 -8.61 17.78 -24.30
C LYS A 470 -10.06 17.82 -23.80
N ASN A 471 -11.01 17.49 -24.67
CA ASN A 471 -12.44 17.56 -24.38
C ASN A 471 -13.03 16.16 -24.29
N ILE A 472 -14.11 16.03 -23.52
CA ILE A 472 -14.96 14.82 -23.54
C ILE A 472 -15.88 14.93 -24.75
N GLU A 473 -15.83 13.92 -25.63
CA GLU A 473 -16.68 13.84 -26.80
C GLU A 473 -17.90 12.93 -26.55
N TYR A 474 -18.87 13.02 -27.44
CA TYR A 474 -20.12 12.23 -27.37
C TYR A 474 -19.85 10.71 -27.22
N GLU A 475 -18.88 10.20 -27.96
CA GLU A 475 -18.49 8.78 -27.96
C GLU A 475 -17.88 8.35 -26.62
N ASP A 476 -17.08 9.21 -25.98
CA ASP A 476 -16.50 8.95 -24.66
C ASP A 476 -17.59 8.81 -23.59
N LEU A 477 -18.56 9.70 -23.65
CA LEU A 477 -19.70 9.70 -22.75
C LEU A 477 -20.61 8.50 -22.98
N ALA A 478 -20.87 8.15 -24.25
CA ALA A 478 -21.67 7.00 -24.61
C ALA A 478 -21.04 5.69 -24.11
N GLU A 479 -19.71 5.54 -24.27
CA GLU A 479 -18.97 4.41 -23.73
C GLU A 479 -19.07 4.36 -22.18
N ALA A 480 -18.89 5.49 -21.50
CA ALA A 480 -18.97 5.57 -20.04
C ALA A 480 -20.35 5.18 -19.49
N ILE A 481 -21.44 5.59 -20.16
CA ILE A 481 -22.81 5.25 -19.79
C ILE A 481 -23.05 3.73 -19.90
N GLN A 482 -22.45 3.04 -20.88
CA GLN A 482 -22.64 1.60 -21.06
C GLN A 482 -22.16 0.81 -19.84
N TYR A 483 -21.09 1.22 -19.17
CA TYR A 483 -20.57 0.56 -17.97
C TYR A 483 -21.53 0.65 -16.78
N ARG A 484 -22.42 1.64 -16.73
CA ARG A 484 -23.43 1.80 -15.67
C ARG A 484 -24.81 1.18 -16.01
N SER A 485 -25.09 0.89 -17.27
CA SER A 485 -26.35 0.30 -17.68
C SER A 485 -26.56 -1.13 -17.16
N LEU A 486 -25.50 -1.81 -16.77
CA LEU A 486 -25.51 -3.18 -16.28
C LEU A 486 -26.02 -3.30 -14.83
N ASP A 487 -25.94 -2.24 -14.03
CA ASP A 487 -26.40 -2.23 -12.62
C ASP A 487 -27.87 -2.63 -12.51
N ARG A 488 -28.72 -2.16 -13.42
CA ARG A 488 -30.17 -2.45 -13.41
C ARG A 488 -30.55 -3.84 -13.78
N LYS A 489 -29.73 -4.54 -14.55
CA LYS A 489 -30.06 -5.91 -14.98
C LYS A 489 -29.97 -6.89 -13.81
N TYR A 490 -29.10 -6.60 -12.84
CA TYR A 490 -28.80 -7.50 -11.72
C TYR A 490 -29.36 -7.02 -10.38
N TRP A 491 -29.54 -5.71 -10.18
CA TRP A 491 -30.02 -5.09 -8.92
C TRP A 491 -31.28 -4.26 -9.16
N LYS A 492 -32.30 -4.82 -9.85
CA LYS A 492 -33.61 -4.17 -9.92
C LYS A 492 -34.23 -4.18 -8.52
N ASN A 493 -34.46 -2.99 -7.94
CA ASN A 493 -35.48 -2.77 -6.95
C ASN A 493 -36.85 -2.70 -7.64
#